data_1929617b139cab4188f331fa7b462987
#
_entry.id   1929617b139cab4188f331fa7b462987
#
_cell.length_a   1.000
_cell.length_b   1.000
_cell.length_c   1.000
_cell.angle_alpha   90.00
_cell.angle_beta   90.00
_cell.angle_gamma   90.00
#
_symmetry.space_group_name_H-M   'P 1'
#
loop_
_entity.id
_entity.type
_entity.pdbx_description
1 polymer ?
#
loop_
_entity_poly.entity_id
_entity_poly.type
_entity_poly.pdbx_seq_one_letter_code
_entity_poly.pdbx_strand_id
1 'polypeptide(L)'
;MLTISPSKQSHNAGMSTSGPSTKASTTRAPLPCVLLTGFDAFGEDRYAAPAINPSGLAVRALHGKRIAGHRLLGAQLPTAFDASISELLKLMRLHKPALVICVGQAGGRSALSLERIAVNINDARIPDNAGSQPVDTPVVADGPAAYFSTLPIKAMLRALQRKGFAAEVSQTAGTFVCNHVFYGLMHALATHRGFRQVRGGFIHVPFLPEQGSPSMPLELLVQGLRLAVACALATPQDIASGAGAIS
;
A
#
# COMPACT_ATOMS: atom_id res chain seq x y z
N MET A 1 99.61 9.47 -0.07
CA MET A 1 99.64 8.45 -1.11
C MET A 1 98.19 8.01 -1.32
N LEU A 2 97.58 8.57 -2.27
CA LEU A 2 97.12 8.09 -3.57
C LEU A 2 96.68 6.62 -3.56
N THR A 3 95.37 6.43 -3.85
CA THR A 3 94.89 5.77 -5.08
C THR A 3 93.38 5.84 -5.17
N ILE A 4 92.94 6.25 -6.15
CA ILE A 4 91.96 6.47 -7.20
C ILE A 4 91.11 5.23 -7.49
N SER A 5 89.74 5.42 -7.49
CA SER A 5 88.67 5.00 -8.41
C SER A 5 88.58 3.58 -8.97
N PRO A 6 87.42 3.16 -9.50
CA PRO A 6 86.32 3.88 -10.13
C PRO A 6 84.87 3.40 -9.87
N SER A 7 83.97 4.22 -10.38
CA SER A 7 82.52 4.11 -10.54
C SER A 7 82.02 2.89 -11.29
N LYS A 8 80.86 2.34 -10.89
CA LYS A 8 79.93 1.67 -11.81
C LYS A 8 78.52 2.17 -11.59
N GLN A 9 77.99 2.89 -12.55
CA GLN A 9 76.60 3.17 -12.76
C GLN A 9 75.88 1.84 -13.12
N SER A 10 74.78 1.53 -12.46
CA SER A 10 73.80 0.57 -12.95
C SER A 10 72.43 1.24 -12.97
N HIS A 11 71.97 1.46 -14.20
CA HIS A 11 70.59 1.85 -14.49
C HIS A 11 69.64 0.75 -14.04
N ASN A 12 68.67 1.07 -13.22
CA ASN A 12 67.55 0.17 -12.95
C ASN A 12 66.28 0.88 -13.38
N ALA A 13 65.72 0.41 -14.50
CA ALA A 13 64.43 0.84 -15.06
C ALA A 13 63.31 0.33 -14.18
N GLY A 14 62.63 1.24 -13.47
CA GLY A 14 61.44 0.91 -12.73
C GLY A 14 60.26 0.69 -13.68
N MET A 15 59.83 -0.57 -13.83
CA MET A 15 58.55 -0.94 -14.43
C MET A 15 57.42 -0.62 -13.49
N SER A 16 56.68 0.45 -13.79
CA SER A 16 55.41 0.79 -13.16
C SER A 16 54.34 -0.18 -13.67
N THR A 17 53.94 -1.16 -12.87
CA THR A 17 52.76 -1.97 -13.14
C THR A 17 51.54 -1.28 -12.58
N SER A 18 50.78 -0.60 -13.45
CA SER A 18 49.46 -0.11 -13.18
C SER A 18 48.48 -1.33 -13.05
N GLY A 19 48.17 -1.71 -11.82
CA GLY A 19 47.15 -2.70 -11.55
C GLY A 19 45.77 -2.20 -11.96
N PRO A 20 44.85 -3.10 -12.41
CA PRO A 20 43.50 -2.72 -12.79
C PRO A 20 42.73 -2.21 -11.58
N SER A 21 42.31 -0.95 -11.64
CA SER A 21 41.36 -0.37 -10.67
C SER A 21 40.01 -1.03 -10.82
N THR A 22 39.72 -2.00 -9.97
CA THR A 22 38.39 -2.60 -9.81
C THR A 22 37.43 -1.53 -9.26
N LYS A 23 36.65 -0.92 -10.13
CA LYS A 23 35.50 -0.09 -9.75
C LYS A 23 34.53 -1.03 -8.98
N ALA A 24 34.51 -0.91 -7.67
CA ALA A 24 33.51 -1.53 -6.83
C ALA A 24 32.13 -1.00 -7.27
N SER A 25 31.35 -1.84 -7.93
CA SER A 25 29.95 -1.57 -8.21
C SER A 25 29.21 -1.53 -6.89
N THR A 26 28.99 -0.35 -6.35
CA THR A 26 28.10 -0.15 -5.20
C THR A 26 26.68 -0.44 -5.66
N THR A 27 26.23 -1.68 -5.53
CA THR A 27 24.83 -2.03 -5.67
C THR A 27 24.05 -1.31 -4.58
N ARG A 28 23.44 -0.20 -4.96
CA ARG A 28 22.58 0.59 -4.07
C ARG A 28 21.44 -0.32 -3.58
N ALA A 29 21.28 -0.42 -2.27
CA ALA A 29 20.20 -1.20 -1.67
C ALA A 29 18.85 -0.82 -2.32
N PRO A 30 17.97 -1.80 -2.58
CA PRO A 30 16.69 -1.54 -3.20
C PRO A 30 15.89 -0.55 -2.33
N LEU A 31 15.21 0.40 -2.98
CA LEU A 31 14.38 1.37 -2.27
C LEU A 31 13.28 0.65 -1.46
N PRO A 32 12.99 1.11 -0.25
CA PRO A 32 11.85 0.59 0.50
C PRO A 32 10.56 0.77 -0.33
N CYS A 33 9.59 -0.09 -0.12
CA CYS A 33 8.37 -0.05 -0.91
C CYS A 33 7.12 0.15 -0.06
N VAL A 34 6.10 0.72 -0.68
CA VAL A 34 4.72 0.77 -0.21
C VAL A 34 3.90 -0.15 -1.09
N LEU A 35 3.17 -1.08 -0.50
CA LEU A 35 2.21 -1.91 -1.22
C LEU A 35 0.85 -1.22 -1.21
N LEU A 36 0.35 -0.92 -2.41
CA LEU A 36 -1.02 -0.49 -2.64
C LEU A 36 -1.78 -1.63 -3.31
N THR A 37 -2.92 -2.01 -2.78
CA THR A 37 -3.77 -2.99 -3.45
C THR A 37 -5.12 -2.38 -3.80
N GLY A 38 -5.66 -2.75 -4.96
CA GLY A 38 -7.02 -2.48 -5.39
C GLY A 38 -7.67 -3.78 -5.81
N PHE A 39 -8.92 -3.74 -6.19
CA PHE A 39 -9.68 -4.93 -6.57
C PHE A 39 -9.99 -4.96 -8.07
N ASP A 40 -10.32 -6.16 -8.56
CA ASP A 40 -10.99 -6.34 -9.84
C ASP A 40 -12.45 -5.86 -9.78
N ALA A 41 -13.10 -5.76 -10.93
CA ALA A 41 -14.53 -5.43 -10.99
C ALA A 41 -15.36 -6.57 -10.39
N PHE A 42 -16.47 -6.21 -9.73
CA PHE A 42 -17.35 -7.16 -9.05
C PHE A 42 -18.82 -6.78 -9.20
N GLY A 43 -19.71 -7.66 -8.78
CA GLY A 43 -21.16 -7.46 -8.94
C GLY A 43 -21.54 -7.30 -10.42
N GLU A 44 -22.36 -6.34 -10.73
CA GLU A 44 -22.79 -6.05 -12.12
C GLU A 44 -21.66 -5.41 -12.94
N ASP A 45 -20.77 -4.63 -12.31
CA ASP A 45 -19.64 -3.97 -12.98
C ASP A 45 -18.67 -4.95 -13.65
N ARG A 46 -18.61 -6.20 -13.19
CA ARG A 46 -17.75 -7.24 -13.81
C ARG A 46 -18.19 -7.63 -15.23
N TYR A 47 -19.46 -7.39 -15.55
CA TYR A 47 -20.04 -7.68 -16.87
C TYR A 47 -20.05 -6.44 -17.79
N ALA A 48 -19.69 -5.28 -17.28
CA ALA A 48 -19.54 -4.07 -18.08
C ALA A 48 -18.39 -4.20 -19.07
N ALA A 49 -18.46 -3.47 -20.16
CA ALA A 49 -17.38 -3.40 -21.15
C ALA A 49 -16.92 -1.94 -21.34
N PRO A 50 -15.80 -1.53 -20.74
CA PRO A 50 -14.87 -2.32 -19.92
C PRO A 50 -15.37 -2.54 -18.48
N ALA A 51 -14.96 -3.68 -17.89
CA ALA A 51 -15.20 -3.95 -16.47
C ALA A 51 -14.35 -2.99 -15.60
N ILE A 52 -15.00 -2.20 -14.74
CA ILE A 52 -14.38 -1.08 -14.03
C ILE A 52 -14.43 -1.30 -12.51
N ASN A 53 -13.28 -1.09 -11.87
CA ASN A 53 -13.19 -0.87 -10.43
C ASN A 53 -12.22 0.30 -10.18
N PRO A 54 -12.70 1.44 -9.62
CA PRO A 54 -11.89 2.63 -9.36
C PRO A 54 -10.63 2.35 -8.56
N SER A 55 -10.71 1.45 -7.57
CA SER A 55 -9.57 1.12 -6.72
C SER A 55 -8.43 0.44 -7.52
N GLY A 56 -8.78 -0.51 -8.37
CA GLY A 56 -7.80 -1.17 -9.24
C GLY A 56 -7.16 -0.23 -10.24
N LEU A 57 -7.96 0.67 -10.85
CA LEU A 57 -7.45 1.68 -11.79
C LEU A 57 -6.51 2.68 -11.11
N ALA A 58 -6.90 3.23 -9.95
CA ALA A 58 -6.10 4.20 -9.22
C ALA A 58 -4.77 3.60 -8.72
N VAL A 59 -4.81 2.37 -8.21
CA VAL A 59 -3.61 1.66 -7.77
C VAL A 59 -2.68 1.35 -8.95
N ARG A 60 -3.21 0.95 -10.09
CA ARG A 60 -2.43 0.72 -11.32
C ARG A 60 -1.75 2.00 -11.79
N ALA A 61 -2.43 3.15 -11.76
CA ALA A 61 -1.87 4.45 -12.13
C ALA A 61 -0.72 4.90 -11.22
N LEU A 62 -0.70 4.42 -9.97
CA LEU A 62 0.35 4.70 -8.98
C LEU A 62 1.51 3.69 -9.03
N HIS A 63 1.35 2.55 -9.69
CA HIS A 63 2.40 1.52 -9.76
C HIS A 63 3.71 2.09 -10.33
N GLY A 64 4.84 1.75 -9.71
CA GLY A 64 6.18 2.19 -10.12
C GLY A 64 6.53 3.63 -9.76
N LYS A 65 5.57 4.46 -9.34
CA LYS A 65 5.84 5.84 -8.89
C LYS A 65 6.67 5.84 -7.61
N ARG A 66 7.26 6.99 -7.30
CA ARG A 66 8.04 7.21 -6.07
C ARG A 66 7.42 8.29 -5.22
N ILE A 67 7.31 8.04 -3.91
CA ILE A 67 6.80 8.99 -2.92
C ILE A 67 7.70 8.90 -1.68
N ALA A 68 8.21 10.04 -1.23
CA ALA A 68 9.03 10.14 -0.01
C ALA A 68 10.12 9.04 0.08
N GLY A 69 10.85 8.82 -1.01
CA GLY A 69 11.92 7.83 -1.07
C GLY A 69 11.50 6.37 -1.20
N HIS A 70 10.19 6.07 -1.23
CA HIS A 70 9.64 4.72 -1.38
C HIS A 70 9.13 4.49 -2.80
N ARG A 71 9.31 3.27 -3.32
CA ARG A 71 8.68 2.83 -4.56
C ARG A 71 7.26 2.31 -4.26
N LEU A 72 6.27 2.73 -5.05
CA LEU A 72 4.92 2.19 -4.96
C LEU A 72 4.82 0.89 -5.77
N LEU A 73 4.33 -0.14 -5.12
CA LEU A 73 3.94 -1.41 -5.72
C LEU A 73 2.41 -1.46 -5.75
N GLY A 74 1.82 -1.25 -6.91
CA GLY A 74 0.39 -1.42 -7.12
C GLY A 74 0.11 -2.87 -7.53
N ALA A 75 -0.83 -3.52 -6.86
CA ALA A 75 -1.30 -4.86 -7.17
C ALA A 75 -2.83 -4.92 -7.17
N GLN A 76 -3.39 -5.84 -7.94
CA GLN A 76 -4.82 -6.11 -7.96
C GLN A 76 -5.10 -7.39 -7.19
N LEU A 77 -6.05 -7.35 -6.28
CA LEU A 77 -6.56 -8.51 -5.55
C LEU A 77 -7.86 -8.99 -6.21
N PRO A 78 -8.14 -10.29 -6.19
CA PRO A 78 -9.44 -10.78 -6.58
C PRO A 78 -10.51 -10.30 -5.58
N THR A 79 -11.68 -9.91 -6.07
CA THR A 79 -12.85 -9.66 -5.23
C THR A 79 -13.49 -11.00 -4.84
N ALA A 80 -12.76 -11.75 -4.03
CA ALA A 80 -13.13 -13.08 -3.55
C ALA A 80 -12.64 -13.29 -2.12
N PHE A 81 -13.50 -13.83 -1.25
CA PHE A 81 -13.13 -14.21 0.10
C PHE A 81 -11.96 -15.19 0.06
N ASP A 82 -11.16 -15.28 1.11
CA ASP A 82 -9.96 -16.12 1.26
C ASP A 82 -8.87 -15.89 0.21
N ALA A 83 -9.21 -15.92 -1.08
CA ALA A 83 -8.24 -15.69 -2.17
C ALA A 83 -7.59 -14.31 -2.09
N SER A 84 -8.35 -13.28 -1.71
CA SER A 84 -7.86 -11.92 -1.57
C SER A 84 -6.84 -11.77 -0.43
N ILE A 85 -7.09 -12.35 0.75
CA ILE A 85 -6.14 -12.36 1.87
C ILE A 85 -4.90 -13.18 1.50
N SER A 86 -5.10 -14.35 0.88
CA SER A 86 -3.98 -15.22 0.47
C SER A 86 -3.02 -14.51 -0.48
N GLU A 87 -3.54 -13.81 -1.49
CA GLU A 87 -2.72 -13.04 -2.43
C GLU A 87 -2.07 -11.82 -1.76
N LEU A 88 -2.79 -11.09 -0.89
CA LEU A 88 -2.22 -10.00 -0.12
C LEU A 88 -1.01 -10.46 0.72
N LEU A 89 -1.15 -11.54 1.46
CA LEU A 89 -0.08 -12.07 2.31
C LEU A 89 1.11 -12.58 1.49
N LYS A 90 0.88 -13.16 0.32
CA LYS A 90 1.92 -13.56 -0.63
C LYS A 90 2.72 -12.34 -1.11
N LEU A 91 2.04 -11.26 -1.51
CA LEU A 91 2.67 -10.00 -1.92
C LEU A 91 3.48 -9.37 -0.78
N MET A 92 2.95 -9.37 0.44
CA MET A 92 3.65 -8.85 1.62
C MET A 92 4.92 -9.63 1.96
N ARG A 93 4.88 -10.98 1.86
CA ARG A 93 6.08 -11.81 2.07
C ARG A 93 7.14 -11.58 1.00
N LEU A 94 6.71 -11.46 -0.26
CA LEU A 94 7.60 -11.27 -1.41
C LEU A 94 8.30 -9.91 -1.37
N HIS A 95 7.53 -8.85 -1.12
CA HIS A 95 8.01 -7.48 -1.29
C HIS A 95 8.44 -6.80 0.01
N LYS A 96 8.09 -7.35 1.17
CA LYS A 96 8.41 -6.82 2.51
C LYS A 96 8.18 -5.30 2.61
N PRO A 97 6.95 -4.83 2.35
CA PRO A 97 6.66 -3.41 2.31
C PRO A 97 6.79 -2.76 3.69
N ALA A 98 7.17 -1.47 3.73
CA ALA A 98 7.18 -0.66 4.94
C ALA A 98 5.76 -0.19 5.33
N LEU A 99 4.87 -0.10 4.35
CA LEU A 99 3.50 0.37 4.50
C LEU A 99 2.60 -0.40 3.53
N VAL A 100 1.41 -0.79 3.99
CA VAL A 100 0.37 -1.43 3.15
C VAL A 100 -0.91 -0.61 3.23
N ILE A 101 -1.44 -0.19 2.09
CA ILE A 101 -2.75 0.45 2.01
C ILE A 101 -3.60 -0.33 1.01
N CYS A 102 -4.66 -0.97 1.52
CA CYS A 102 -5.67 -1.57 0.67
C CYS A 102 -6.69 -0.50 0.27
N VAL A 103 -7.10 -0.51 -0.98
CA VAL A 103 -8.05 0.44 -1.55
C VAL A 103 -9.24 -0.34 -2.12
N GLY A 104 -10.45 0.08 -1.80
CA GLY A 104 -11.68 -0.55 -2.29
C GLY A 104 -12.67 0.48 -2.83
N GLN A 105 -13.56 0.03 -3.71
CA GLN A 105 -14.69 0.83 -4.20
C GLN A 105 -15.82 0.83 -3.16
N ALA A 106 -16.38 1.99 -2.86
CA ALA A 106 -17.60 2.12 -2.08
C ALA A 106 -18.62 3.02 -2.80
N GLY A 107 -19.54 2.39 -3.50
CA GLY A 107 -20.66 3.10 -4.14
C GLY A 107 -21.52 3.85 -3.10
N GLY A 108 -22.07 5.01 -3.52
CA GLY A 108 -22.87 5.87 -2.65
C GLY A 108 -22.06 6.81 -1.75
N ARG A 109 -20.73 6.70 -1.70
CA ARG A 109 -19.85 7.64 -0.98
C ARG A 109 -19.34 8.73 -1.92
N SER A 110 -19.22 9.96 -1.42
CA SER A 110 -18.71 11.12 -2.19
C SER A 110 -17.28 11.51 -1.85
N ALA A 111 -16.67 10.86 -0.84
CA ALA A 111 -15.37 11.22 -0.27
C ALA A 111 -14.42 10.03 -0.22
N LEU A 112 -13.12 10.31 -0.16
CA LEU A 112 -12.12 9.33 0.23
C LEU A 112 -12.35 8.96 1.70
N SER A 113 -12.73 7.72 1.97
CA SER A 113 -13.05 7.25 3.33
C SER A 113 -11.87 6.49 3.94
N LEU A 114 -11.24 7.11 4.94
CA LEU A 114 -10.14 6.52 5.70
C LEU A 114 -10.73 5.60 6.76
N GLU A 115 -10.64 4.30 6.55
CA GLU A 115 -11.28 3.31 7.43
C GLU A 115 -10.56 3.20 8.77
N ARG A 116 -11.31 3.39 9.86
CA ARG A 116 -10.78 3.35 11.21
C ARG A 116 -10.61 1.93 11.73
N ILE A 117 -11.57 1.05 11.44
CA ILE A 117 -11.73 -0.24 12.11
C ILE A 117 -12.14 -1.32 11.12
N ALA A 118 -11.52 -2.49 11.26
CA ALA A 118 -11.92 -3.73 10.61
C ALA A 118 -12.60 -4.65 11.64
N VAL A 119 -13.70 -5.29 11.28
CA VAL A 119 -14.47 -6.17 12.15
C VAL A 119 -14.35 -7.63 11.72
N ASN A 120 -14.39 -8.55 12.69
CA ASN A 120 -14.22 -9.98 12.44
C ASN A 120 -15.53 -10.65 11.99
N ILE A 121 -16.07 -10.16 10.87
CA ILE A 121 -17.31 -10.71 10.32
C ILE A 121 -17.31 -10.64 8.80
N ASN A 122 -17.78 -11.68 8.15
CA ASN A 122 -18.20 -11.75 6.77
C ASN A 122 -19.70 -11.89 6.73
N ASP A 123 -20.40 -10.95 6.11
CA ASP A 123 -21.83 -11.00 5.87
C ASP A 123 -22.11 -10.38 4.50
N ALA A 124 -22.34 -11.24 3.49
CA ALA A 124 -22.33 -10.87 2.08
C ALA A 124 -23.75 -10.81 1.51
N ARG A 125 -24.17 -9.62 1.06
CA ARG A 125 -25.48 -9.42 0.39
C ARG A 125 -25.53 -9.99 -1.02
N ILE A 126 -24.37 -10.14 -1.65
CA ILE A 126 -24.19 -10.70 -3.01
C ILE A 126 -23.05 -11.71 -2.98
N PRO A 127 -23.00 -12.69 -3.89
CA PRO A 127 -21.84 -13.55 -4.03
C PRO A 127 -20.62 -12.76 -4.50
N ASP A 128 -19.42 -13.18 -4.06
CA ASP A 128 -18.16 -12.70 -4.58
C ASP A 128 -17.89 -13.20 -6.01
N ASN A 129 -16.74 -12.85 -6.59
CA ASN A 129 -16.39 -13.27 -7.95
C ASN A 129 -16.13 -14.79 -8.08
N ALA A 130 -15.94 -15.50 -6.97
CA ALA A 130 -15.82 -16.96 -6.92
C ALA A 130 -17.13 -17.67 -6.60
N GLY A 131 -18.22 -16.91 -6.35
CA GLY A 131 -19.54 -17.45 -6.00
C GLY A 131 -19.74 -17.68 -4.51
N SER A 132 -18.81 -17.28 -3.65
CA SER A 132 -18.94 -17.41 -2.20
C SER A 132 -19.78 -16.27 -1.62
N GLN A 133 -20.73 -16.62 -0.74
CA GLN A 133 -21.63 -15.68 -0.09
C GLN A 133 -21.80 -16.04 1.39
N PRO A 134 -20.78 -15.80 2.22
CA PRO A 134 -20.84 -16.09 3.65
C PRO A 134 -21.85 -15.18 4.36
N VAL A 135 -22.48 -15.69 5.39
CA VAL A 135 -23.44 -15.00 6.27
C VAL A 135 -22.97 -15.19 7.71
N ASP A 136 -22.78 -14.10 8.44
CA ASP A 136 -22.41 -14.07 9.86
C ASP A 136 -21.23 -14.99 10.25
N THR A 137 -20.25 -15.15 9.35
CA THR A 137 -19.06 -15.96 9.62
C THR A 137 -17.87 -15.11 10.04
N PRO A 138 -16.98 -15.57 10.92
CA PRO A 138 -15.77 -14.82 11.24
C PRO A 138 -14.81 -14.78 10.05
N VAL A 139 -14.07 -13.69 9.91
CA VAL A 139 -12.94 -13.60 8.96
C VAL A 139 -11.80 -14.52 9.41
N VAL A 140 -11.51 -14.52 10.71
CA VAL A 140 -10.55 -15.41 11.35
C VAL A 140 -11.22 -16.04 12.57
N ALA A 141 -11.33 -17.37 12.59
CA ALA A 141 -11.79 -18.10 13.75
C ALA A 141 -10.89 -17.74 14.96
N ASP A 142 -11.45 -17.56 16.12
CA ASP A 142 -10.74 -17.19 17.36
C ASP A 142 -9.98 -15.86 17.30
N GLY A 143 -10.15 -15.06 16.23
CA GLY A 143 -9.62 -13.70 16.14
C GLY A 143 -10.40 -12.73 17.03
N PRO A 144 -9.80 -11.60 17.47
CA PRO A 144 -10.51 -10.57 18.22
C PRO A 144 -11.65 -9.97 17.40
N ALA A 145 -12.64 -9.37 18.07
CA ALA A 145 -13.81 -8.79 17.42
C ALA A 145 -13.46 -7.73 16.37
N ALA A 146 -12.36 -6.99 16.54
CA ALA A 146 -11.95 -5.93 15.64
C ALA A 146 -10.47 -5.58 15.75
N TYR A 147 -9.94 -4.92 14.70
CA TYR A 147 -8.64 -4.26 14.69
C TYR A 147 -8.77 -2.82 14.24
N PHE A 148 -8.03 -1.92 14.89
CA PHE A 148 -7.89 -0.55 14.41
C PHE A 148 -6.82 -0.46 13.31
N SER A 149 -7.05 0.44 12.34
CA SER A 149 -6.02 0.86 11.38
C SER A 149 -4.77 1.38 12.10
N THR A 150 -3.59 1.05 11.61
CA THR A 150 -2.32 1.63 12.07
C THR A 150 -1.85 2.80 11.21
N LEU A 151 -2.68 3.25 10.27
CA LEU A 151 -2.44 4.48 9.50
C LEU A 151 -2.73 5.71 10.36
N PRO A 152 -2.04 6.83 10.14
CA PRO A 152 -2.33 8.10 10.82
C PRO A 152 -3.55 8.77 10.17
N ILE A 153 -4.74 8.16 10.33
CA ILE A 153 -5.96 8.50 9.58
C ILE A 153 -6.41 9.96 9.80
N LYS A 154 -6.19 10.52 10.99
CA LYS A 154 -6.56 11.90 11.29
C LYS A 154 -5.60 12.91 10.64
N ALA A 155 -4.31 12.59 10.61
CA ALA A 155 -3.32 13.39 9.89
C ALA A 155 -3.57 13.33 8.38
N MET A 156 -3.91 12.13 7.85
CA MET A 156 -4.27 11.94 6.45
C MET A 156 -5.55 12.72 6.09
N LEU A 157 -6.59 12.65 6.91
CA LEU A 157 -7.82 13.44 6.75
C LEU A 157 -7.49 14.92 6.63
N ARG A 158 -6.74 15.46 7.60
CA ARG A 158 -6.35 16.87 7.62
C ARG A 158 -5.53 17.29 6.40
N ALA A 159 -4.61 16.41 5.94
CA ALA A 159 -3.80 16.67 4.75
C ALA A 159 -4.66 16.73 3.48
N LEU A 160 -5.58 15.79 3.32
CA LEU A 160 -6.53 15.74 2.19
C LEU A 160 -7.43 16.97 2.16
N GLN A 161 -8.07 17.28 3.28
CA GLN A 161 -9.00 18.44 3.38
C GLN A 161 -8.30 19.78 3.13
N ARG A 162 -7.06 19.96 3.64
CA ARG A 162 -6.25 21.16 3.34
C ARG A 162 -5.92 21.35 1.85
N LYS A 163 -5.95 20.27 1.07
CA LYS A 163 -5.75 20.29 -0.38
C LYS A 163 -7.04 20.27 -1.17
N GLY A 164 -8.20 20.45 -0.50
CA GLY A 164 -9.51 20.53 -1.13
C GLY A 164 -10.12 19.19 -1.53
N PHE A 165 -9.56 18.04 -1.08
CA PHE A 165 -10.19 16.76 -1.33
C PHE A 165 -11.34 16.51 -0.35
N ALA A 166 -12.46 16.02 -0.87
CA ALA A 166 -13.49 15.42 -0.05
C ALA A 166 -12.92 14.16 0.61
N ALA A 167 -12.82 14.18 1.95
CA ALA A 167 -12.28 13.09 2.73
C ALA A 167 -12.95 13.02 4.10
N GLU A 168 -13.10 11.81 4.63
CA GLU A 168 -13.71 11.52 5.92
C GLU A 168 -12.98 10.38 6.64
N VAL A 169 -13.22 10.22 7.95
CA VAL A 169 -12.91 9.01 8.68
C VAL A 169 -14.17 8.16 8.77
N SER A 170 -14.11 6.98 8.21
CA SER A 170 -15.21 6.02 8.23
C SER A 170 -15.06 5.06 9.42
N GLN A 171 -16.22 4.66 10.00
CA GLN A 171 -16.29 3.76 11.13
C GLN A 171 -16.58 2.30 10.71
N THR A 172 -16.72 2.02 9.41
CA THR A 172 -16.99 0.67 8.90
C THR A 172 -16.57 0.52 7.45
N ALA A 173 -15.85 -0.55 7.16
CA ALA A 173 -15.53 -0.99 5.80
C ALA A 173 -16.61 -1.92 5.22
N GLY A 174 -17.76 -2.02 5.87
CA GLY A 174 -18.81 -2.99 5.55
C GLY A 174 -18.47 -4.38 6.07
N THR A 175 -19.07 -5.40 5.44
CA THR A 175 -18.91 -6.81 5.84
C THR A 175 -18.64 -7.74 4.64
N PHE A 176 -18.32 -7.14 3.48
CA PHE A 176 -17.96 -7.84 2.26
C PHE A 176 -16.43 -7.98 2.14
N VAL A 177 -15.92 -8.29 0.95
CA VAL A 177 -14.49 -8.58 0.69
C VAL A 177 -13.56 -7.42 1.12
N CYS A 178 -14.01 -6.16 1.10
CA CYS A 178 -13.21 -5.04 1.58
C CYS A 178 -12.87 -5.16 3.07
N ASN A 179 -13.87 -5.38 3.91
CA ASN A 179 -13.64 -5.63 5.33
C ASN A 179 -12.85 -6.91 5.58
N HIS A 180 -13.13 -7.98 4.84
CA HIS A 180 -12.41 -9.24 4.91
C HIS A 180 -10.90 -9.02 4.71
N VAL A 181 -10.50 -8.33 3.63
CA VAL A 181 -9.09 -8.00 3.36
C VAL A 181 -8.51 -7.06 4.42
N PHE A 182 -9.27 -6.05 4.84
CA PHE A 182 -8.82 -5.13 5.87
C PHE A 182 -8.58 -5.83 7.20
N TYR A 183 -9.51 -6.69 7.62
CA TYR A 183 -9.32 -7.48 8.84
C TYR A 183 -8.13 -8.45 8.71
N GLY A 184 -8.04 -9.19 7.60
CA GLY A 184 -6.93 -10.10 7.33
C GLY A 184 -5.56 -9.41 7.33
N LEU A 185 -5.46 -8.20 6.75
CA LEU A 185 -4.26 -7.36 6.84
C LEU A 185 -3.92 -7.07 8.30
N MET A 186 -4.87 -6.49 9.04
CA MET A 186 -4.61 -6.05 10.42
C MET A 186 -4.29 -7.22 11.36
N HIS A 187 -4.95 -8.36 11.16
CA HIS A 187 -4.64 -9.59 11.89
C HIS A 187 -3.21 -10.06 11.61
N ALA A 188 -2.79 -10.06 10.35
CA ALA A 188 -1.42 -10.43 9.97
C ALA A 188 -0.37 -9.48 10.57
N LEU A 189 -0.64 -8.17 10.57
CA LEU A 189 0.25 -7.17 11.19
C LEU A 189 0.37 -7.37 12.71
N ALA A 190 -0.71 -7.76 13.36
CA ALA A 190 -0.74 -7.99 14.80
C ALA A 190 -0.06 -9.31 15.23
N THR A 191 -0.21 -10.37 14.44
CA THR A 191 0.15 -11.73 14.86
C THR A 191 1.43 -12.27 14.21
N HIS A 192 1.71 -11.89 12.96
CA HIS A 192 2.86 -12.44 12.23
C HIS A 192 4.15 -11.66 12.54
N ARG A 193 5.15 -12.34 13.12
CA ARG A 193 6.42 -11.72 13.55
C ARG A 193 7.12 -10.91 12.45
N GLY A 194 7.06 -11.38 11.19
CA GLY A 194 7.69 -10.70 10.04
C GLY A 194 7.03 -9.39 9.62
N PHE A 195 5.85 -9.05 10.15
CA PHE A 195 5.10 -7.86 9.78
C PHE A 195 4.95 -6.82 10.90
N ARG A 196 5.52 -7.05 12.08
CA ARG A 196 5.36 -6.18 13.26
C ARG A 196 5.77 -4.72 13.06
N GLN A 197 6.66 -4.44 12.11
CA GLN A 197 7.11 -3.08 11.79
C GLN A 197 6.33 -2.45 10.62
N VAL A 198 5.45 -3.23 10.00
CA VAL A 198 4.63 -2.76 8.88
C VAL A 198 3.39 -2.06 9.42
N ARG A 199 3.11 -0.87 8.90
CA ARG A 199 1.84 -0.18 9.15
C ARG A 199 0.88 -0.45 8.01
N GLY A 200 -0.41 -0.46 8.30
CA GLY A 200 -1.40 -0.71 7.27
C GLY A 200 -2.80 -0.26 7.63
N GLY A 201 -3.66 -0.26 6.63
CA GLY A 201 -5.06 0.07 6.75
C GLY A 201 -5.76 0.07 5.40
N PHE A 202 -6.96 0.66 5.37
CA PHE A 202 -7.85 0.61 4.23
C PHE A 202 -8.39 2.01 3.89
N ILE A 203 -8.56 2.28 2.60
CA ILE A 203 -9.19 3.51 2.08
C ILE A 203 -10.26 3.10 1.07
N HIS A 204 -11.50 3.52 1.29
CA HIS A 204 -12.52 3.43 0.27
C HIS A 204 -12.50 4.65 -0.64
N VAL A 205 -12.75 4.41 -1.92
CA VAL A 205 -12.87 5.43 -2.97
C VAL A 205 -14.28 5.40 -3.57
N PRO A 206 -14.84 6.57 -3.97
CA PRO A 206 -16.11 6.65 -4.66
C PRO A 206 -16.12 5.93 -6.01
N PHE A 207 -17.29 5.86 -6.63
CA PHE A 207 -17.45 5.55 -8.05
C PHE A 207 -16.69 6.52 -8.94
N LEU A 208 -16.36 6.12 -10.15
CA LEU A 208 -16.01 7.03 -11.24
C LEU A 208 -17.30 7.63 -11.85
N PRO A 209 -17.21 8.79 -12.51
CA PRO A 209 -18.37 9.43 -13.12
C PRO A 209 -19.17 8.53 -14.07
N GLU A 210 -18.51 7.65 -14.78
CA GLU A 210 -19.14 6.67 -15.68
C GLU A 210 -19.91 5.54 -14.97
N GLN A 211 -19.68 5.33 -13.67
CA GLN A 211 -20.39 4.32 -12.87
C GLN A 211 -21.64 4.90 -12.18
N GLY A 212 -21.75 6.22 -12.02
CA GLY A 212 -22.88 6.87 -11.37
C GLY A 212 -22.51 7.99 -10.40
N SER A 213 -23.43 8.33 -9.53
CA SER A 213 -23.30 9.43 -8.56
C SER A 213 -23.72 8.97 -7.17
N PRO A 214 -23.03 9.44 -6.08
CA PRO A 214 -21.87 10.34 -6.11
C PRO A 214 -20.61 9.67 -6.66
N SER A 215 -19.71 10.48 -7.24
CA SER A 215 -18.51 9.99 -7.90
C SER A 215 -17.31 10.93 -7.74
N MET A 216 -16.12 10.45 -8.07
CA MET A 216 -14.88 11.25 -8.12
C MET A 216 -14.05 10.83 -9.35
N PRO A 217 -13.58 11.78 -10.18
CA PRO A 217 -12.73 11.50 -11.32
C PRO A 217 -11.46 10.72 -10.93
N LEU A 218 -11.01 9.81 -11.79
CA LEU A 218 -9.84 8.97 -11.55
C LEU A 218 -8.59 9.78 -11.18
N GLU A 219 -8.38 10.90 -11.85
CA GLU A 219 -7.23 11.79 -11.59
C GLU A 219 -7.23 12.31 -10.17
N LEU A 220 -8.39 12.67 -9.63
CA LEU A 220 -8.54 13.12 -8.24
C LEU A 220 -8.34 11.98 -7.26
N LEU A 221 -8.85 10.77 -7.56
CA LEU A 221 -8.58 9.58 -6.76
C LEU A 221 -7.08 9.30 -6.65
N VAL A 222 -6.36 9.33 -7.78
CA VAL A 222 -4.92 9.11 -7.85
C VAL A 222 -4.15 10.17 -7.07
N GLN A 223 -4.51 11.45 -7.21
CA GLN A 223 -3.90 12.55 -6.47
C GLN A 223 -4.15 12.45 -4.96
N GLY A 224 -5.39 12.15 -4.56
CA GLY A 224 -5.77 11.96 -3.17
C GLY A 224 -5.05 10.78 -2.52
N LEU A 225 -5.00 9.63 -3.17
CA LEU A 225 -4.25 8.46 -2.69
C LEU A 225 -2.74 8.75 -2.60
N ARG A 226 -2.17 9.46 -3.57
CA ARG A 226 -0.76 9.88 -3.51
C ARG A 226 -0.48 10.74 -2.29
N LEU A 227 -1.35 11.70 -1.99
CA LEU A 227 -1.23 12.56 -0.81
C LEU A 227 -1.40 11.77 0.48
N ALA A 228 -2.36 10.84 0.54
CA ALA A 228 -2.58 9.95 1.66
C ALA A 228 -1.34 9.11 1.97
N VAL A 229 -0.72 8.49 0.95
CA VAL A 229 0.52 7.73 1.08
C VAL A 229 1.66 8.62 1.58
N ALA A 230 1.84 9.82 1.01
CA ALA A 230 2.90 10.74 1.43
C ALA A 230 2.73 11.14 2.90
N CYS A 231 1.51 11.44 3.33
CA CYS A 231 1.19 11.75 4.71
C CYS A 231 1.45 10.56 5.65
N ALA A 232 1.02 9.35 5.27
CA ALA A 232 1.23 8.15 6.07
C ALA A 232 2.72 7.83 6.27
N LEU A 233 3.56 8.07 5.26
CA LEU A 233 5.01 7.89 5.37
C LEU A 233 5.66 8.96 6.27
N ALA A 234 5.21 10.21 6.16
CA ALA A 234 5.77 11.34 6.92
C ALA A 234 5.30 11.37 8.39
N THR A 235 4.22 10.65 8.74
CA THR A 235 3.58 10.73 10.05
C THR A 235 3.57 9.34 10.71
N PRO A 236 4.59 8.99 11.51
CA PRO A 236 4.68 7.69 12.18
C PRO A 236 3.55 7.45 13.19
N GLN A 237 3.14 8.49 13.92
CA GLN A 237 2.07 8.48 14.92
C GLN A 237 0.98 9.47 14.54
N ASP A 238 -0.28 9.08 14.73
CA ASP A 238 -1.41 9.94 14.37
C ASP A 238 -1.51 11.17 15.31
N ILE A 239 -2.15 12.21 14.82
CA ILE A 239 -2.38 13.44 15.58
C ILE A 239 -3.59 13.30 16.51
N ALA A 240 -3.56 13.99 17.64
CA ALA A 240 -4.70 14.16 18.54
C ALA A 240 -5.65 15.22 17.94
N SER A 241 -6.71 14.77 17.26
CA SER A 241 -7.75 15.63 16.66
C SER A 241 -9.08 14.90 16.63
N GLY A 242 -10.20 15.60 16.84
CA GLY A 242 -11.52 15.02 16.67
C GLY A 242 -11.76 14.66 15.20
N ALA A 243 -12.24 13.44 14.97
CA ALA A 243 -12.69 12.96 13.64
C ALA A 243 -13.73 11.84 13.84
N GLY A 244 -14.59 12.00 14.85
CA GLY A 244 -15.72 11.12 15.10
C GLY A 244 -16.93 11.55 14.27
N ALA A 245 -17.86 10.63 14.02
CA ALA A 245 -19.17 10.93 13.49
C ALA A 245 -20.07 11.42 14.64
N ILE A 246 -20.92 12.40 14.32
CA ILE A 246 -22.06 12.78 15.15
C ILE A 246 -23.28 12.22 14.40
N SER A 247 -23.92 11.21 14.98
CA SER A 247 -25.12 10.56 14.42
C SER A 247 -26.36 11.35 14.79
#